data_09db886a35bfd3f9d0654dd26c8dfd11
#
_entry.id   09db886a35bfd3f9d0654dd26c8dfd11
#
_cell.length_a   1.000
_cell.length_b   1.000
_cell.length_c   1.000
_cell.angle_alpha   90.00
_cell.angle_beta   90.00
_cell.angle_gamma   90.00
#
_symmetry.space_group_name_H-M   'P 1'
#
loop_
_entity.id
_entity.type
_entity.pdbx_description
1 polymer ?
#
loop_
_entity_poly.entity_id
_entity_poly.type
_entity_poly.pdbx_seq_one_letter_code
_entity_poly.pdbx_strand_id
1 'polypeptide(L)' 'MTRIEWLSKRHRELDVQVTELEQEREHIRSAEHKALLVDLKKQRLAIKTEMAELKASEPVSVN' A
#
# COMPACT_ATOMS: atom_id res chain seq x y z
N MET A 1 11.95 1.37 -15.53
CA MET A 1 11.21 0.85 -14.37
C MET A 1 9.94 0.17 -14.83
N THR A 2 9.72 -1.05 -14.40
CA THR A 2 8.52 -1.77 -14.79
C THR A 2 7.36 -1.35 -13.90
N ARG A 3 6.15 -1.67 -14.33
CA ARG A 3 4.95 -1.36 -13.54
C ARG A 3 5.00 -2.03 -12.17
N ILE A 4 5.42 -3.29 -12.13
CA ILE A 4 5.52 -4.02 -10.87
C ILE A 4 6.54 -3.37 -9.93
N GLU A 5 7.67 -2.94 -10.46
CA GLU A 5 8.68 -2.27 -9.65
C GLU A 5 8.14 -0.96 -9.08
N TRP A 6 7.42 -0.20 -9.89
CA TRP A 6 6.82 1.05 -9.45
C TRP A 6 5.78 0.79 -8.34
N LEU A 7 4.94 -0.22 -8.55
CA LEU A 7 3.92 -0.59 -7.57
C LEU A 7 4.55 -1.09 -6.26
N SER A 8 5.61 -1.89 -6.36
CA SER A 8 6.31 -2.36 -5.17
C SER A 8 6.89 -1.21 -4.37
N LYS A 9 7.49 -0.26 -5.05
CA LYS A 9 8.05 0.92 -4.40
C LYS A 9 6.95 1.73 -3.72
N ARG A 10 5.86 1.96 -4.44
CA ARG A 10 4.73 2.72 -3.90
C ARG A 10 4.09 2.02 -2.71
N HIS A 11 3.95 0.71 -2.80
CA HIS A 11 3.41 -0.08 -1.69
C HIS A 11 4.27 0.09 -0.43
N ARG A 12 5.57 0.04 -0.61
CA ARG A 12 6.50 0.20 0.52
C ARG A 12 6.39 1.59 1.13
N GLU A 13 6.27 2.61 0.30
CA GLU A 13 6.11 3.98 0.79
C GLU A 13 4.81 4.13 1.60
N LEU A 14 3.74 3.57 1.08
CA LEU A 14 2.45 3.61 1.79
C LEU A 14 2.51 2.83 3.10
N ASP A 15 3.21 1.70 3.09
CA ASP A 15 3.35 0.88 4.28
C ASP A 15 4.07 1.64 5.39
N VAL A 16 5.14 2.36 5.04
CA VAL A 16 5.86 3.19 6.00
C VAL A 16 4.95 4.29 6.55
N GLN A 17 4.21 4.98 5.66
CA GLN A 17 3.31 6.05 6.08
C GLN A 17 2.22 5.53 7.01
N VAL A 18 1.64 4.38 6.69
CA VAL A 18 0.60 3.77 7.53
C VAL A 18 1.18 3.43 8.91
N THR A 19 2.37 2.84 8.94
CA THR A 19 3.00 2.46 10.19
C THR A 19 3.27 3.69 11.07
N GLU A 20 3.78 4.75 10.47
CA GLU A 20 4.04 5.98 11.20
C GLU A 20 2.76 6.60 11.74
N LEU A 21 1.71 6.63 10.94
CA LEU A 21 0.44 7.18 11.39
C LEU A 21 -0.21 6.33 12.47
N GLU A 22 -0.04 5.02 12.40
CA GLU A 22 -0.57 4.15 13.44
C GLU A 22 0.14 4.38 14.77
N GLN A 23 1.44 4.63 14.73
CA GLN A 23 2.19 4.96 15.94
C GLN A 23 1.75 6.30 16.51
N GLU A 24 1.53 7.28 15.63
CA GLU A 24 1.07 8.58 16.07
C GLU A 24 -0.35 8.53 16.64
N ARG A 25 -1.16 7.59 16.17
CA ARG A 25 -2.54 7.46 16.61
C ARG A 25 -2.64 7.21 18.11
N GLU A 26 -1.62 6.66 18.73
CA GLU A 26 -1.61 6.46 20.17
C GLU A 26 -1.71 7.79 20.90
N HIS A 27 -1.22 8.85 20.27
CA HIS A 27 -1.19 10.19 20.87
C HIS A 27 -2.23 11.13 20.24
N ILE A 28 -2.57 10.91 18.96
CA ILE A 28 -3.48 11.79 18.25
C ILE A 28 -4.71 11.02 17.84
N ARG A 29 -5.83 11.31 18.49
CA ARG A 29 -7.07 10.63 18.16
C ARG A 29 -8.06 11.57 17.50
N SER A 30 -7.68 12.12 16.37
CA SER A 30 -8.58 13.00 15.64
C SER A 30 -9.28 12.22 14.53
N ALA A 31 -10.46 12.67 14.15
CA ALA A 31 -11.20 12.06 13.06
C ALA A 31 -10.43 12.20 11.75
N GLU A 32 -9.74 13.33 11.58
CA GLU A 32 -8.95 13.57 10.38
C GLU A 32 -7.79 12.58 10.26
N HIS A 33 -7.12 12.30 11.36
CA HIS A 33 -6.03 11.35 11.38
C HIS A 33 -6.53 9.96 11.05
N LYS A 34 -7.68 9.58 11.61
CA LYS A 34 -8.28 8.29 11.33
C LYS A 34 -8.68 8.17 9.86
N ALA A 35 -9.27 9.22 9.31
CA ALA A 35 -9.68 9.24 7.91
C ALA A 35 -8.47 9.10 6.98
N LEU A 36 -7.38 9.80 7.29
CA LEU A 36 -6.17 9.70 6.50
C LEU A 36 -5.59 8.28 6.55
N LEU A 37 -5.59 7.68 7.72
CA LEU A 37 -5.08 6.32 7.88
C LEU A 37 -5.91 5.32 7.07
N VAL A 38 -7.23 5.45 7.10
CA VAL A 38 -8.11 4.59 6.32
C VAL A 38 -7.85 4.76 4.83
N ASP A 39 -7.68 6.00 4.39
CA ASP A 39 -7.42 6.28 2.99
C ASP A 39 -6.10 5.66 2.52
N LEU A 40 -5.05 5.82 3.31
CA LEU A 40 -3.76 5.24 2.97
C LEU A 40 -3.81 3.71 2.95
N LYS A 41 -4.54 3.11 3.87
CA LYS A 41 -4.72 1.66 3.88
C LYS A 41 -5.46 1.18 2.64
N LYS A 42 -6.45 1.93 2.18
CA LYS A 42 -7.17 1.60 0.95
C LYS A 42 -6.25 1.68 -0.26
N GLN A 43 -5.42 2.71 -0.33
CA GLN A 43 -4.46 2.85 -1.42
C GLN A 43 -3.47 1.70 -1.42
N ARG A 44 -2.98 1.33 -0.25
CA ARG A 44 -2.06 0.21 -0.11
C ARG A 44 -2.70 -1.09 -0.59
N LEU A 45 -3.93 -1.33 -0.21
CA LEU A 45 -4.65 -2.53 -0.62
C LEU A 45 -4.89 -2.55 -2.13
N ALA A 46 -5.26 -1.42 -2.70
CA ALA A 46 -5.47 -1.31 -4.14
C ALA A 46 -4.20 -1.64 -4.92
N ILE A 47 -3.07 -1.12 -4.45
CA ILE A 47 -1.78 -1.41 -5.09
C ILE A 47 -1.42 -2.88 -4.96
N LYS A 48 -1.66 -3.45 -3.80
CA LYS A 48 -1.39 -4.87 -3.56
C LYS A 48 -2.23 -5.74 -4.49
N THR A 49 -3.49 -5.39 -4.67
CA THR A 49 -4.38 -6.11 -5.57
C THR A 49 -3.90 -5.99 -7.02
N GLU A 50 -3.49 -4.80 -7.43
CA GLU A 50 -2.99 -4.59 -8.78
C GLU A 50 -1.72 -5.40 -9.03
N MET A 51 -0.82 -5.45 -8.05
CA MET A 51 0.39 -6.25 -8.15
C MET A 51 0.04 -7.74 -8.31
N ALA A 52 -0.92 -8.21 -7.54
CA ALA A 52 -1.34 -9.61 -7.62
C ALA A 52 -1.93 -9.93 -8.99
N GLU A 53 -2.72 -9.00 -9.54
CA GLU A 53 -3.30 -9.17 -10.86
C GLU A 53 -2.24 -9.19 -11.94
N LEU A 54 -1.24 -8.34 -11.83
CA LEU A 54 -0.14 -8.33 -12.79
C LEU A 54 0.66 -9.63 -12.76
N LYS A 55 0.90 -10.14 -11.56
CA LYS A 55 1.59 -11.41 -11.44
C LYS A 55 0.79 -12.57 -12.01
N ALA A 56 -0.51 -12.54 -11.80
CA ALA A 56 -1.38 -13.59 -12.30
C ALA A 56 -1.50 -13.57 -13.82
N SER A 57 -1.38 -12.41 -14.43
CA SER A 57 -1.49 -12.30 -15.87
C SER A 57 -0.16 -12.51 -16.60
N GLU A 58 0.95 -12.55 -15.87
CA GLU A 58 2.20 -12.82 -16.53
C GLU A 58 2.21 -14.25 -17.01
N PRO A 59 2.72 -14.47 -18.23
CA PRO A 59 2.87 -15.81 -18.71
C PRO A 59 3.86 -16.43 -17.79
N VAL A 60 3.48 -17.41 -17.18
CA VAL A 60 4.21 -18.01 -16.23
C VAL A 60 5.35 -18.58 -16.73
N SER A 61 6.31 -18.04 -16.47
CA SER A 61 7.39 -18.68 -16.59
C SER A 61 7.42 -19.74 -15.65
N VAL A 62 7.12 -20.66 -16.00
CA VAL A 62 7.24 -21.62 -15.27
C VAL A 62 8.33 -21.82 -14.65
N ASN A 63 8.53 -21.82 -14.02
CA ASN A 63 9.49 -22.15 -13.39
C ASN A 63 9.67 -23.18 -13.02
#